data_06b1954b6ddc74d617552c03f9161d03
#
_entry.id   06b1954b6ddc74d617552c03f9161d03
#
_cell.length_a   1.000
_cell.length_b   1.000
_cell.length_c   1.000
_cell.angle_alpha   90.00
_cell.angle_beta   90.00
_cell.angle_gamma   90.00
#
_symmetry.space_group_name_H-M   'P 1'
#
loop_
_entity.id
_entity.type
_entity.pdbx_description
1 polymer ?
#
loop_
_entity_poly.entity_id
_entity_poly.type
_entity_poly.pdbx_seq_one_letter_code
_entity_poly.pdbx_strand_id
1 'polypeptide(L)'
;EPVLLSGTDGCGTKVKLAMVMDKHDTIGIDAVAMCVNDIACAGGEPLFFLDYIACGKNYPEKIAEIVKGVAEGCKQSDAALIGGETAEHPGLMPEDDYDLAGFAVGVCDKKDMITGENLAAGDVLIGMASTGVHSNGFSLVRKVFDITKESLDTYYDDLGTTLGEALLAPTRIYVKALKSIKNAGVTVKACSHITGGGFYENIPRMLKEGTHAVVEKDSYPIPPIFAKLAKEGEIEEQMMYNTYNMGIGMVLAVNAEDADKTMELLKS
;
A
#
# COMPACT_ATOMS: atom_id res chain seq x y z
N GLU A 1 -12.95 11.66 -23.22
CA GLU A 1 -11.85 10.88 -23.86
C GLU A 1 -11.31 9.90 -22.82
N PRO A 2 -11.55 8.56 -22.99
CA PRO A 2 -11.06 7.59 -22.04
C PRO A 2 -9.54 7.45 -22.12
N VAL A 3 -8.91 7.32 -20.96
CA VAL A 3 -7.48 7.05 -20.78
C VAL A 3 -7.35 5.75 -19.98
N LEU A 4 -6.53 4.84 -20.47
CA LEU A 4 -6.16 3.63 -19.73
C LEU A 4 -4.95 3.92 -18.84
N LEU A 5 -5.04 3.45 -17.61
CA LEU A 5 -3.99 3.50 -16.61
C LEU A 5 -3.59 2.07 -16.26
N SER A 6 -2.35 1.85 -15.92
CA SER A 6 -1.90 0.52 -15.48
C SER A 6 -0.94 0.64 -14.31
N GLY A 7 -0.99 -0.33 -13.42
CA GLY A 7 -0.08 -0.51 -12.31
C GLY A 7 0.45 -1.94 -12.31
N THR A 8 1.75 -2.11 -12.09
CA THR A 8 2.36 -3.42 -11.87
C THR A 8 3.33 -3.31 -10.72
N ASP A 9 3.22 -4.22 -9.76
CA ASP A 9 4.07 -4.27 -8.57
C ASP A 9 4.01 -5.67 -7.94
N GLY A 10 4.87 -5.90 -6.96
CA GLY A 10 4.90 -7.10 -6.15
C GLY A 10 4.76 -6.80 -4.66
N CYS A 11 4.80 -7.84 -3.85
CA CYS A 11 4.73 -7.71 -2.38
C CYS A 11 6.11 -7.48 -1.75
N GLY A 12 7.17 -7.48 -2.54
CA GLY A 12 8.54 -7.38 -2.08
C GLY A 12 8.89 -8.49 -1.07
N THR A 13 9.83 -8.22 -0.19
CA THR A 13 10.31 -9.22 0.78
C THR A 13 9.35 -9.49 1.94
N LYS A 14 8.17 -8.87 1.98
CA LYS A 14 7.08 -9.20 2.91
C LYS A 14 6.61 -10.64 2.76
N VAL A 15 6.68 -11.20 1.54
CA VAL A 15 6.34 -12.61 1.29
C VAL A 15 7.10 -13.58 2.19
N LYS A 16 8.33 -13.22 2.62
CA LYS A 16 9.11 -14.09 3.51
C LYS A 16 8.48 -14.25 4.90
N LEU A 17 7.80 -13.21 5.40
CA LEU A 17 7.08 -13.29 6.67
C LEU A 17 5.87 -14.22 6.53
N ALA A 18 5.14 -14.12 5.42
CA ALA A 18 4.02 -15.02 5.13
C ALA A 18 4.47 -16.49 5.10
N MET A 19 5.64 -16.76 4.48
CA MET A 19 6.22 -18.11 4.44
C MET A 19 6.59 -18.62 5.84
N VAL A 20 7.28 -17.80 6.66
CA VAL A 20 7.71 -18.19 8.01
C VAL A 20 6.52 -18.44 8.94
N MET A 21 5.46 -17.63 8.79
CA MET A 21 4.23 -17.77 9.58
C MET A 21 3.29 -18.84 9.04
N ASP A 22 3.56 -19.38 7.85
CA ASP A 22 2.63 -20.26 7.10
C ASP A 22 1.23 -19.66 7.01
N LYS A 23 1.18 -18.32 6.69
CA LYS A 23 -0.03 -17.54 6.57
C LYS A 23 -0.03 -16.79 5.24
N HIS A 24 -0.81 -17.28 4.29
CA HIS A 24 -0.75 -16.85 2.88
C HIS A 24 -1.98 -16.08 2.41
N ASP A 25 -3.06 -16.06 3.20
CA ASP A 25 -4.36 -15.51 2.82
C ASP A 25 -4.45 -13.98 2.76
N THR A 26 -3.43 -13.26 3.25
CA THR A 26 -3.41 -11.79 3.23
C THR A 26 -2.45 -11.20 2.22
N ILE A 27 -1.39 -11.91 1.83
CA ILE A 27 -0.35 -11.39 0.95
C ILE A 27 -0.87 -11.04 -0.45
N GLY A 28 -1.92 -11.74 -0.92
CA GLY A 28 -2.60 -11.41 -2.18
C GLY A 28 -3.29 -10.04 -2.15
N ILE A 29 -3.78 -9.60 -0.99
CA ILE A 29 -4.33 -8.24 -0.82
C ILE A 29 -3.24 -7.20 -1.04
N ASP A 30 -2.02 -7.45 -0.53
CA ASP A 30 -0.88 -6.56 -0.74
C ASP A 30 -0.55 -6.40 -2.23
N ALA A 31 -0.49 -7.50 -2.98
CA ALA A 31 -0.21 -7.46 -4.42
C ALA A 31 -1.23 -6.62 -5.19
N VAL A 32 -2.52 -6.81 -4.89
CA VAL A 32 -3.59 -6.01 -5.50
C VAL A 32 -3.48 -4.55 -5.09
N ALA A 33 -3.33 -4.28 -3.79
CA ALA A 33 -3.26 -2.92 -3.25
C ALA A 33 -2.15 -2.09 -3.88
N MET A 34 -0.96 -2.66 -4.05
CA MET A 34 0.19 -1.97 -4.65
C MET A 34 -0.10 -1.52 -6.08
N CYS A 35 -0.82 -2.33 -6.86
CA CYS A 35 -1.18 -1.98 -8.24
C CYS A 35 -2.37 -1.03 -8.34
N VAL A 36 -3.47 -1.31 -7.62
CA VAL A 36 -4.72 -0.54 -7.77
C VAL A 36 -4.68 0.82 -7.10
N ASN A 37 -3.89 0.97 -6.03
CA ASN A 37 -3.69 2.27 -5.38
C ASN A 37 -2.97 3.26 -6.30
N ASP A 38 -2.02 2.82 -7.12
CA ASP A 38 -1.35 3.66 -8.10
C ASP A 38 -2.30 4.13 -9.20
N ILE A 39 -3.20 3.24 -9.66
CA ILE A 39 -4.26 3.60 -10.61
C ILE A 39 -5.18 4.66 -9.99
N ALA A 40 -5.64 4.42 -8.75
CA ALA A 40 -6.53 5.35 -8.04
C ALA A 40 -5.83 6.69 -7.75
N CYS A 41 -4.55 6.68 -7.40
CA CYS A 41 -3.71 7.86 -7.19
C CYS A 41 -3.67 8.77 -8.44
N ALA A 42 -3.72 8.19 -9.63
CA ALA A 42 -3.78 8.91 -10.90
C ALA A 42 -5.22 9.31 -11.34
N GLY A 43 -6.23 9.02 -10.53
CA GLY A 43 -7.65 9.35 -10.81
C GLY A 43 -8.42 8.25 -11.54
N GLY A 44 -7.82 7.06 -11.71
CA GLY A 44 -8.43 5.93 -12.42
C GLY A 44 -9.30 5.05 -11.53
N GLU A 45 -10.26 4.38 -12.17
CA GLU A 45 -11.03 3.29 -11.57
C GLU A 45 -10.47 1.96 -12.08
N PRO A 46 -10.01 1.05 -11.19
CA PRO A 46 -9.55 -0.27 -11.60
C PRO A 46 -10.65 -1.04 -12.32
N LEU A 47 -10.30 -1.71 -13.41
CA LEU A 47 -11.20 -2.56 -14.20
C LEU A 47 -10.94 -4.04 -13.93
N PHE A 48 -9.68 -4.46 -14.05
CA PHE A 48 -9.29 -5.85 -13.87
C PHE A 48 -7.86 -5.98 -13.35
N PHE A 49 -7.59 -7.16 -12.81
CA PHE A 49 -6.32 -7.57 -12.25
C PHE A 49 -5.91 -8.94 -12.75
N LEU A 50 -4.62 -9.14 -12.92
CA LEU A 50 -3.94 -10.39 -13.22
C LEU A 50 -2.81 -10.59 -12.22
N ASP A 51 -2.66 -11.78 -11.68
CA ASP A 51 -1.51 -12.14 -10.85
C ASP A 51 -0.47 -12.96 -11.62
N TYR A 52 0.75 -12.98 -11.06
CA TYR A 52 1.80 -13.92 -11.42
C TYR A 52 2.40 -14.48 -10.15
N ILE A 53 2.26 -15.79 -9.96
CA ILE A 53 2.81 -16.52 -8.81
C ILE A 53 3.96 -17.39 -9.32
N ALA A 54 5.19 -17.01 -9.00
CA ALA A 54 6.37 -17.86 -9.17
C ALA A 54 6.57 -18.68 -7.92
N CYS A 55 6.72 -20.00 -8.01
CA CYS A 55 6.96 -20.86 -6.86
C CYS A 55 8.02 -21.92 -7.13
N GLY A 56 8.73 -22.34 -6.11
CA GLY A 56 9.67 -23.45 -6.22
C GLY A 56 8.96 -24.77 -6.50
N LYS A 57 7.82 -24.99 -5.84
CA LYS A 57 6.91 -26.09 -6.02
C LYS A 57 5.47 -25.67 -5.83
N ASN A 58 4.59 -26.17 -6.67
CA ASN A 58 3.16 -25.88 -6.58
C ASN A 58 2.53 -26.74 -5.46
N TYR A 59 2.21 -26.09 -4.34
CA TYR A 59 1.39 -26.64 -3.27
C TYR A 59 -0.03 -26.07 -3.42
N PRO A 60 -1.00 -26.83 -3.94
CA PRO A 60 -2.31 -26.30 -4.33
C PRO A 60 -3.03 -25.54 -3.22
N GLU A 61 -2.94 -26.02 -1.98
CA GLU A 61 -3.58 -25.38 -0.82
C GLU A 61 -2.96 -24.00 -0.53
N LYS A 62 -1.63 -23.89 -0.56
CA LYS A 62 -0.91 -22.64 -0.37
C LYS A 62 -1.23 -21.63 -1.48
N ILE A 63 -1.22 -22.07 -2.73
CA ILE A 63 -1.58 -21.25 -3.89
C ILE A 63 -3.04 -20.78 -3.79
N ALA A 64 -3.96 -21.64 -3.36
CA ALA A 64 -5.36 -21.27 -3.16
C ALA A 64 -5.54 -20.19 -2.08
N GLU A 65 -4.77 -20.22 -1.01
CA GLU A 65 -4.78 -19.14 0.00
C GLU A 65 -4.27 -17.83 -0.56
N ILE A 66 -3.16 -17.83 -1.32
CA ILE A 66 -2.63 -16.64 -1.98
C ILE A 66 -3.69 -16.03 -2.91
N VAL A 67 -4.29 -16.85 -3.79
CA VAL A 67 -5.32 -16.40 -4.74
C VAL A 67 -6.59 -15.91 -4.02
N LYS A 68 -6.94 -16.51 -2.87
CA LYS A 68 -8.04 -16.01 -2.03
C LYS A 68 -7.75 -14.57 -1.57
N GLY A 69 -6.51 -14.27 -1.16
CA GLY A 69 -6.09 -12.90 -0.83
C GLY A 69 -6.18 -11.96 -2.03
N VAL A 70 -5.75 -12.42 -3.22
CA VAL A 70 -5.89 -11.65 -4.48
C VAL A 70 -7.36 -11.36 -4.78
N ALA A 71 -8.23 -12.35 -4.70
CA ALA A 71 -9.67 -12.19 -4.93
C ALA A 71 -10.30 -11.20 -3.95
N GLU A 72 -9.91 -11.24 -2.67
CA GLU A 72 -10.38 -10.28 -1.66
C GLU A 72 -9.90 -8.85 -1.96
N GLY A 73 -8.64 -8.67 -2.36
CA GLY A 73 -8.12 -7.36 -2.79
C GLY A 73 -8.87 -6.81 -4.02
N CYS A 74 -9.15 -7.65 -4.99
CA CYS A 74 -9.96 -7.30 -6.17
C CYS A 74 -11.38 -6.87 -5.77
N LYS A 75 -12.02 -7.58 -4.85
CA LYS A 75 -13.34 -7.21 -4.31
C LYS A 75 -13.30 -5.86 -3.57
N GLN A 76 -12.25 -5.59 -2.80
CA GLN A 76 -12.09 -4.31 -2.11
C GLN A 76 -11.91 -3.14 -3.08
N SER A 77 -11.30 -3.37 -4.24
CA SER A 77 -11.04 -2.37 -5.27
C SER A 77 -12.08 -2.30 -6.39
N ASP A 78 -13.15 -3.09 -6.31
CA ASP A 78 -14.15 -3.25 -7.39
C ASP A 78 -13.53 -3.68 -8.74
N ALA A 79 -12.34 -4.30 -8.73
CA ALA A 79 -11.68 -4.84 -9.90
C ALA A 79 -12.10 -6.29 -10.16
N ALA A 80 -12.14 -6.70 -11.43
CA ALA A 80 -12.36 -8.10 -11.79
C ALA A 80 -11.04 -8.88 -11.77
N LEU A 81 -10.97 -9.98 -11.03
CA LEU A 81 -9.88 -10.96 -11.20
C LEU A 81 -10.19 -11.79 -12.44
N ILE A 82 -9.50 -11.52 -13.55
CA ILE A 82 -9.82 -12.13 -14.86
C ILE A 82 -8.90 -13.28 -15.26
N GLY A 83 -7.84 -13.53 -14.48
CA GLY A 83 -6.87 -14.59 -14.71
C GLY A 83 -5.57 -14.31 -14.02
N GLY A 84 -4.57 -15.06 -14.36
CA GLY A 84 -3.22 -14.97 -13.83
C GLY A 84 -2.38 -16.15 -14.32
N GLU A 85 -1.19 -16.31 -13.75
CA GLU A 85 -0.27 -17.40 -14.05
C GLU A 85 0.34 -17.95 -12.77
N THR A 86 0.46 -19.26 -12.68
CA THR A 86 1.26 -19.93 -11.64
C THR A 86 2.34 -20.76 -12.30
N ALA A 87 3.59 -20.43 -12.04
CA ALA A 87 4.74 -21.08 -12.65
C ALA A 87 5.65 -21.72 -11.61
N GLU A 88 5.95 -23.01 -11.77
CA GLU A 88 6.99 -23.69 -10.99
C GLU A 88 8.38 -23.38 -11.56
N HIS A 89 9.32 -23.11 -10.66
CA HIS A 89 10.71 -22.85 -10.98
C HIS A 89 11.66 -23.84 -10.24
N PRO A 90 11.59 -25.15 -10.55
CA PRO A 90 12.37 -26.16 -9.88
C PRO A 90 13.86 -25.91 -10.09
N GLY A 91 14.64 -25.94 -9.01
CA GLY A 91 16.07 -25.69 -9.03
C GLY A 91 16.48 -24.20 -9.14
N LEU A 92 15.54 -23.29 -9.48
CA LEU A 92 15.78 -21.85 -9.43
C LEU A 92 15.33 -21.24 -8.09
N MET A 93 14.21 -21.72 -7.56
CA MET A 93 13.68 -21.32 -6.25
C MET A 93 13.67 -22.53 -5.29
N PRO A 94 13.89 -22.33 -3.98
CA PRO A 94 13.60 -23.34 -2.96
C PRO A 94 12.15 -23.82 -3.07
N GLU A 95 11.88 -25.11 -2.77
CA GLU A 95 10.54 -25.69 -2.93
C GLU A 95 9.45 -24.93 -2.17
N ASP A 96 9.75 -24.42 -0.98
CA ASP A 96 8.78 -23.72 -0.13
C ASP A 96 8.64 -22.23 -0.41
N ASP A 97 9.52 -21.68 -1.24
CA ASP A 97 9.53 -20.26 -1.55
C ASP A 97 8.61 -19.93 -2.74
N TYR A 98 8.08 -18.71 -2.72
CA TYR A 98 7.31 -18.14 -3.81
C TYR A 98 7.55 -16.62 -3.91
N ASP A 99 7.21 -16.06 -5.06
CA ASP A 99 7.07 -14.62 -5.25
C ASP A 99 5.71 -14.31 -5.87
N LEU A 100 5.19 -13.14 -5.62
CA LEU A 100 3.86 -12.71 -6.06
C LEU A 100 3.94 -11.30 -6.62
N ALA A 101 3.52 -11.15 -7.87
CA ALA A 101 3.37 -9.87 -8.54
C ALA A 101 1.98 -9.74 -9.13
N GLY A 102 1.58 -8.52 -9.43
CA GLY A 102 0.30 -8.21 -10.05
C GLY A 102 0.41 -7.20 -11.18
N PHE A 103 -0.60 -7.18 -12.00
CA PHE A 103 -0.82 -6.19 -13.04
C PHE A 103 -2.31 -5.81 -13.05
N ALA A 104 -2.57 -4.52 -12.91
CA ALA A 104 -3.90 -3.96 -12.95
C ALA A 104 -4.06 -2.99 -14.12
N VAL A 105 -5.25 -2.94 -14.68
CA VAL A 105 -5.65 -1.91 -15.66
C VAL A 105 -6.86 -1.18 -15.10
N GLY A 106 -6.84 0.14 -15.24
CA GLY A 106 -7.95 1.00 -14.88
C GLY A 106 -8.24 2.01 -15.98
N VAL A 107 -9.27 2.79 -15.79
CA VAL A 107 -9.73 3.80 -16.75
C VAL A 107 -10.16 5.07 -16.03
N CYS A 108 -9.92 6.21 -16.64
CA CYS A 108 -10.54 7.48 -16.28
C CYS A 108 -10.88 8.30 -17.53
N ASP A 109 -11.72 9.32 -17.37
CA ASP A 109 -11.80 10.36 -18.38
C ASP A 109 -10.55 11.25 -18.27
N LYS A 110 -9.95 11.64 -19.39
CA LYS A 110 -8.75 12.49 -19.45
C LYS A 110 -8.86 13.76 -18.60
N LYS A 111 -10.05 14.35 -18.53
CA LYS A 111 -10.33 15.54 -17.71
C LYS A 111 -10.32 15.27 -16.19
N ASP A 112 -10.48 13.99 -15.79
CA ASP A 112 -10.55 13.56 -14.39
C ASP A 112 -9.20 13.01 -13.89
N MET A 113 -8.15 13.05 -14.71
CA MET A 113 -6.81 12.63 -14.30
C MET A 113 -6.28 13.55 -13.19
N ILE A 114 -5.72 12.93 -12.16
CA ILE A 114 -5.05 13.63 -11.06
C ILE A 114 -3.57 13.82 -11.46
N THR A 115 -3.20 15.04 -11.86
CA THR A 115 -1.86 15.35 -12.41
C THR A 115 -1.03 16.29 -11.56
N GLY A 116 -1.63 16.95 -10.56
CA GLY A 116 -0.97 17.99 -9.77
C GLY A 116 -0.88 19.37 -10.47
N GLU A 117 -1.30 19.50 -11.74
CA GLU A 117 -1.18 20.76 -12.49
C GLU A 117 -1.95 21.91 -11.85
N ASN A 118 -3.08 21.62 -11.19
CA ASN A 118 -3.94 22.59 -10.53
C ASN A 118 -3.58 22.85 -9.06
N LEU A 119 -2.49 22.24 -8.57
CA LEU A 119 -2.02 22.46 -7.21
C LEU A 119 -1.55 23.90 -7.02
N ALA A 120 -1.93 24.50 -5.90
CA ALA A 120 -1.60 25.90 -5.57
C ALA A 120 -1.23 26.05 -4.09
N ALA A 121 -0.50 27.10 -3.77
CA ALA A 121 -0.25 27.47 -2.38
C ALA A 121 -1.58 27.76 -1.65
N GLY A 122 -1.71 27.20 -0.44
CA GLY A 122 -2.94 27.27 0.35
C GLY A 122 -3.84 26.04 0.20
N ASP A 123 -3.56 25.13 -0.72
CA ASP A 123 -4.20 23.82 -0.75
C ASP A 123 -3.84 23.01 0.51
N VAL A 124 -4.77 22.19 0.97
CA VAL A 124 -4.61 21.39 2.18
C VAL A 124 -4.26 19.96 1.83
N LEU A 125 -3.24 19.43 2.50
CA LEU A 125 -2.86 18.03 2.43
C LEU A 125 -3.65 17.21 3.45
N ILE A 126 -4.25 16.12 3.02
CA ILE A 126 -4.99 15.18 3.87
C ILE A 126 -4.33 13.81 3.78
N GLY A 127 -3.85 13.31 4.90
CA GLY A 127 -3.29 11.97 5.02
C GLY A 127 -4.37 10.92 5.26
N MET A 128 -4.34 9.85 4.49
CA MET A 128 -5.20 8.67 4.69
C MET A 128 -4.41 7.60 5.45
N ALA A 129 -4.99 7.13 6.57
CA ALA A 129 -4.34 6.20 7.47
C ALA A 129 -3.92 4.90 6.78
N SER A 130 -2.72 4.42 7.09
CA SER A 130 -2.27 3.07 6.75
C SER A 130 -2.77 2.04 7.77
N THR A 131 -2.64 0.77 7.45
CA THR A 131 -2.90 -0.37 8.36
C THR A 131 -1.65 -0.80 9.13
N GLY A 132 -0.52 -0.17 8.86
CA GLY A 132 0.80 -0.50 9.39
C GLY A 132 1.87 -0.28 8.33
N VAL A 133 2.85 -1.16 8.28
CA VAL A 133 4.02 -1.03 7.38
C VAL A 133 3.64 -1.12 5.90
N HIS A 134 2.52 -1.73 5.58
CA HIS A 134 2.09 -2.06 4.21
C HIS A 134 3.02 -3.09 3.56
N SER A 135 3.57 -2.80 2.37
CA SER A 135 4.42 -3.74 1.63
C SER A 135 5.83 -3.20 1.34
N ASN A 136 6.22 -2.08 1.97
CA ASN A 136 7.51 -1.44 1.72
C ASN A 136 8.40 -1.45 2.97
N GLY A 137 9.72 -1.41 2.76
CA GLY A 137 10.70 -1.37 3.86
C GLY A 137 10.97 -2.72 4.53
N PHE A 138 10.45 -3.83 4.02
CA PHE A 138 10.59 -5.15 4.65
C PHE A 138 12.03 -5.72 4.63
N SER A 139 12.88 -5.26 3.74
CA SER A 139 14.32 -5.57 3.82
C SER A 139 14.95 -5.04 5.11
N LEU A 140 14.52 -3.86 5.58
CA LEU A 140 14.96 -3.28 6.85
C LEU A 140 14.26 -3.96 8.03
N VAL A 141 12.93 -4.21 7.94
CA VAL A 141 12.20 -4.99 8.96
C VAL A 141 12.91 -6.30 9.28
N ARG A 142 13.35 -7.02 8.23
CA ARG A 142 14.06 -8.31 8.35
C ARG A 142 15.49 -8.19 8.90
N LYS A 143 16.06 -7.01 8.93
CA LYS A 143 17.34 -6.73 9.60
C LYS A 143 17.17 -6.33 11.06
N VAL A 144 16.05 -5.66 11.37
CA VAL A 144 15.73 -5.19 12.72
C VAL A 144 15.22 -6.33 13.60
N PHE A 145 14.29 -7.13 13.05
CA PHE A 145 13.71 -8.26 13.77
C PHE A 145 14.28 -9.57 13.26
N ASP A 146 14.51 -10.49 14.19
CA ASP A 146 14.79 -11.89 13.84
C ASP A 146 13.50 -12.52 13.29
N ILE A 147 13.49 -12.87 11.99
CA ILE A 147 12.31 -13.39 11.31
C ILE A 147 12.26 -14.91 11.48
N THR A 148 11.93 -15.32 12.68
CA THR A 148 11.62 -16.71 13.05
C THR A 148 10.17 -16.84 13.46
N LYS A 149 9.61 -18.04 13.41
CA LYS A 149 8.24 -18.27 13.86
C LYS A 149 8.06 -17.85 15.33
N GLU A 150 9.00 -18.16 16.19
CA GLU A 150 8.97 -17.81 17.61
C GLU A 150 8.92 -16.28 17.82
N SER A 151 9.79 -15.55 17.12
CA SER A 151 9.81 -14.08 17.20
C SER A 151 8.50 -13.47 16.68
N LEU A 152 7.99 -13.97 15.56
CA LEU A 152 6.76 -13.45 14.95
C LEU A 152 5.50 -13.82 15.77
N ASP A 153 5.48 -14.94 16.45
CA ASP A 153 4.38 -15.35 17.35
C ASP A 153 4.44 -14.63 18.72
N THR A 154 5.51 -13.87 19.01
CA THR A 154 5.63 -13.12 20.26
C THR A 154 4.62 -11.99 20.32
N TYR A 155 3.79 -11.99 21.37
CA TYR A 155 2.83 -10.93 21.66
C TYR A 155 3.52 -9.72 22.32
N TYR A 156 3.12 -8.53 21.91
CA TYR A 156 3.60 -7.27 22.47
C TYR A 156 2.45 -6.40 22.93
N ASP A 157 2.46 -6.01 24.22
CA ASP A 157 1.39 -5.19 24.80
C ASP A 157 1.26 -3.82 24.11
N ASP A 158 2.38 -3.23 23.67
CA ASP A 158 2.43 -1.96 22.96
C ASP A 158 1.84 -2.04 21.55
N LEU A 159 1.85 -3.21 20.94
CA LEU A 159 1.19 -3.47 19.64
C LEU A 159 -0.26 -3.95 19.79
N GLY A 160 -0.63 -4.51 20.94
CA GLY A 160 -1.92 -5.15 21.17
C GLY A 160 -2.12 -6.44 20.37
N THR A 161 -1.05 -7.00 19.79
CA THR A 161 -1.07 -8.19 18.95
C THR A 161 0.32 -8.82 18.86
N THR A 162 0.47 -9.91 18.10
CA THR A 162 1.80 -10.49 17.84
C THR A 162 2.59 -9.63 16.84
N LEU A 163 3.91 -9.75 16.87
CA LEU A 163 4.78 -9.05 15.92
C LEU A 163 4.42 -9.42 14.47
N GLY A 164 4.19 -10.69 14.21
CA GLY A 164 3.86 -11.19 12.89
C GLY A 164 2.54 -10.64 12.37
N GLU A 165 1.48 -10.59 13.20
CA GLU A 165 0.20 -10.01 12.82
C GLU A 165 0.31 -8.51 12.53
N ALA A 166 1.06 -7.76 13.34
CA ALA A 166 1.30 -6.34 13.10
C ALA A 166 2.05 -6.10 11.77
N LEU A 167 3.04 -6.94 11.46
CA LEU A 167 3.85 -6.82 10.23
C LEU A 167 3.13 -7.36 9.00
N LEU A 168 2.30 -8.41 9.12
CA LEU A 168 1.52 -8.98 8.01
C LEU A 168 0.19 -8.26 7.76
N ALA A 169 -0.17 -7.25 8.56
CA ALA A 169 -1.35 -6.44 8.30
C ALA A 169 -1.36 -6.02 6.80
N PRO A 170 -2.43 -6.35 6.03
CA PRO A 170 -2.43 -6.12 4.60
C PRO A 170 -2.44 -4.64 4.27
N THR A 171 -1.84 -4.29 3.15
CA THR A 171 -1.85 -2.93 2.60
C THR A 171 -3.29 -2.47 2.38
N ARG A 172 -3.62 -1.27 2.88
CA ARG A 172 -4.94 -0.69 2.70
C ARG A 172 -5.19 -0.32 1.23
N ILE A 173 -6.37 -0.65 0.74
CA ILE A 173 -6.86 -0.28 -0.59
C ILE A 173 -7.69 1.00 -0.47
N TYR A 174 -7.30 2.05 -1.18
CA TYR A 174 -7.89 3.40 -1.08
C TYR A 174 -8.91 3.70 -2.19
N VAL A 175 -9.11 2.77 -3.13
CA VAL A 175 -9.93 2.95 -4.34
C VAL A 175 -11.33 3.47 -4.02
N LYS A 176 -12.05 2.80 -3.10
CA LYS A 176 -13.43 3.18 -2.73
C LYS A 176 -13.50 4.54 -2.03
N ALA A 177 -12.52 4.85 -1.20
CA ALA A 177 -12.45 6.12 -0.51
C ALA A 177 -12.25 7.29 -1.50
N LEU A 178 -11.32 7.16 -2.46
CA LEU A 178 -11.10 8.15 -3.51
C LEU A 178 -12.34 8.30 -4.41
N LYS A 179 -12.98 7.19 -4.76
CA LYS A 179 -14.25 7.20 -5.51
C LYS A 179 -15.38 7.92 -4.75
N SER A 180 -15.45 7.73 -3.43
CA SER A 180 -16.43 8.43 -2.58
C SER A 180 -16.21 9.94 -2.59
N ILE A 181 -14.96 10.39 -2.46
CA ILE A 181 -14.57 11.81 -2.51
C ILE A 181 -14.96 12.43 -3.87
N LYS A 182 -14.62 11.74 -4.97
CA LYS A 182 -14.98 12.16 -6.34
C LYS A 182 -16.51 12.27 -6.51
N ASN A 183 -17.26 11.26 -6.06
CA ASN A 183 -18.73 11.22 -6.18
C ASN A 183 -19.41 12.31 -5.35
N ALA A 184 -18.78 12.75 -4.26
CA ALA A 184 -19.25 13.87 -3.45
C ALA A 184 -18.93 15.25 -4.08
N GLY A 185 -18.30 15.28 -5.26
CA GLY A 185 -17.97 16.50 -5.99
C GLY A 185 -16.75 17.24 -5.45
N VAL A 186 -15.89 16.57 -4.67
CA VAL A 186 -14.61 17.14 -4.24
C VAL A 186 -13.55 16.87 -5.31
N THR A 187 -12.81 17.91 -5.69
CA THR A 187 -11.69 17.78 -6.63
C THR A 187 -10.40 17.48 -5.89
N VAL A 188 -9.85 16.27 -6.08
CA VAL A 188 -8.50 15.92 -5.66
C VAL A 188 -7.53 16.50 -6.72
N LYS A 189 -6.73 17.48 -6.33
CA LYS A 189 -5.80 18.17 -7.25
C LYS A 189 -4.51 17.39 -7.47
N ALA A 190 -4.03 16.74 -6.43
CA ALA A 190 -2.84 15.90 -6.45
C ALA A 190 -3.00 14.75 -5.45
N CYS A 191 -2.34 13.65 -5.73
CA CYS A 191 -2.38 12.45 -4.89
C CYS A 191 -1.01 11.78 -4.88
N SER A 192 -0.62 11.24 -3.75
CA SER A 192 0.63 10.49 -3.58
C SER A 192 0.38 9.20 -2.81
N HIS A 193 0.68 8.06 -3.42
CA HIS A 193 0.73 6.77 -2.76
C HIS A 193 2.06 6.65 -2.01
N ILE A 194 2.02 6.50 -0.69
CA ILE A 194 3.22 6.46 0.15
C ILE A 194 3.76 5.02 0.20
N THR A 195 4.74 4.76 -0.61
CA THR A 195 5.44 3.49 -0.78
C THR A 195 6.90 3.58 -0.34
N GLY A 196 7.80 2.80 -0.93
CA GLY A 196 9.25 2.92 -0.68
C GLY A 196 9.74 4.35 -0.91
N GLY A 197 10.64 4.82 -0.05
CA GLY A 197 11.07 6.24 -0.03
C GLY A 197 10.24 7.13 0.90
N GLY A 198 9.14 6.59 1.50
CA GLY A 198 8.36 7.28 2.53
C GLY A 198 7.84 8.66 2.10
N PHE A 199 7.75 9.59 3.04
CA PHE A 199 7.25 10.95 2.77
C PHE A 199 8.20 11.74 1.88
N TYR A 200 9.50 11.63 2.12
CA TYR A 200 10.50 12.47 1.46
C TYR A 200 10.62 12.22 -0.05
N GLU A 201 10.36 11.01 -0.51
CA GLU A 201 10.45 10.70 -1.94
C GLU A 201 9.07 10.71 -2.63
N ASN A 202 7.98 10.33 -1.93
CA ASN A 202 6.68 10.20 -2.59
C ASN A 202 5.89 11.51 -2.62
N ILE A 203 5.83 12.28 -1.52
CA ILE A 203 5.07 13.54 -1.50
C ILE A 203 5.58 14.53 -2.56
N PRO A 204 6.90 14.75 -2.74
CA PRO A 204 7.38 15.68 -3.76
C PRO A 204 6.95 15.35 -5.19
N ARG A 205 6.70 14.06 -5.52
CA ARG A 205 6.27 13.65 -6.87
C ARG A 205 4.91 14.23 -7.30
N MET A 206 4.03 14.52 -6.34
CA MET A 206 2.73 15.11 -6.64
C MET A 206 2.75 16.65 -6.68
N LEU A 207 3.87 17.28 -6.25
CA LEU A 207 3.95 18.72 -6.11
C LEU A 207 4.27 19.39 -7.46
N LYS A 208 3.67 20.56 -7.65
CA LYS A 208 3.98 21.44 -8.78
C LYS A 208 5.28 22.20 -8.50
N GLU A 209 6.04 22.49 -9.55
CA GLU A 209 7.24 23.32 -9.46
C GLU A 209 6.96 24.65 -8.72
N GLY A 210 7.84 25.01 -7.80
CA GLY A 210 7.70 26.21 -6.97
C GLY A 210 6.79 26.06 -5.74
N THR A 211 6.25 24.86 -5.49
CA THR A 211 5.49 24.54 -4.28
C THR A 211 6.27 23.58 -3.38
N HIS A 212 5.93 23.57 -2.09
CA HIS A 212 6.44 22.58 -1.13
C HIS A 212 5.33 22.13 -0.20
N ALA A 213 5.44 20.91 0.31
CA ALA A 213 4.54 20.37 1.31
C ALA A 213 5.03 20.72 2.71
N VAL A 214 4.11 21.13 3.58
CA VAL A 214 4.34 21.26 5.02
C VAL A 214 3.51 20.18 5.71
N VAL A 215 4.16 19.28 6.41
CA VAL A 215 3.52 18.22 7.21
C VAL A 215 3.79 18.49 8.67
N GLU A 216 2.73 18.71 9.43
CA GLU A 216 2.82 18.90 10.88
C GLU A 216 2.97 17.55 11.57
N LYS A 217 4.06 17.38 12.29
CA LYS A 217 4.51 16.09 12.83
C LYS A 217 3.47 15.40 13.71
N ASP A 218 2.79 16.10 14.58
CA ASP A 218 1.86 15.54 15.56
C ASP A 218 0.38 15.66 15.12
N SER A 219 0.14 15.89 13.83
CA SER A 219 -1.21 16.09 13.30
C SER A 219 -2.04 14.80 13.15
N TYR A 220 -1.42 13.63 13.32
CA TYR A 220 -2.06 12.32 13.20
C TYR A 220 -1.42 11.27 14.10
N PRO A 221 -2.14 10.20 14.49
CA PRO A 221 -1.58 9.12 15.28
C PRO A 221 -0.67 8.23 14.44
N ILE A 222 0.55 7.98 14.92
CA ILE A 222 1.49 7.03 14.30
C ILE A 222 1.29 5.65 14.93
N PRO A 223 1.04 4.58 14.14
CA PRO A 223 0.89 3.23 14.66
C PRO A 223 2.13 2.76 15.46
N PRO A 224 1.96 2.05 16.58
CA PRO A 224 3.04 1.67 17.49
C PRO A 224 4.17 0.86 16.85
N ILE A 225 3.88 0.12 15.77
CA ILE A 225 4.89 -0.69 15.06
C ILE A 225 6.06 0.18 14.56
N PHE A 226 5.83 1.45 14.20
CA PHE A 226 6.89 2.35 13.73
C PHE A 226 7.81 2.79 14.87
N ALA A 227 7.25 3.06 16.06
CA ALA A 227 8.05 3.35 17.24
C ALA A 227 8.91 2.14 17.65
N LYS A 228 8.34 0.94 17.54
CA LYS A 228 9.06 -0.32 17.79
C LYS A 228 10.19 -0.52 16.79
N LEU A 229 9.95 -0.35 15.49
CA LEU A 229 10.97 -0.43 14.43
C LEU A 229 12.11 0.57 14.68
N ALA A 230 11.79 1.81 15.00
CA ALA A 230 12.78 2.86 15.27
C ALA A 230 13.65 2.48 16.46
N LYS A 231 13.04 2.01 17.55
CA LYS A 231 13.73 1.66 18.79
C LYS A 231 14.63 0.43 18.62
N GLU A 232 14.07 -0.69 18.12
CA GLU A 232 14.82 -1.95 18.00
C GLU A 232 15.91 -1.88 16.91
N GLY A 233 15.66 -1.08 15.87
CA GLY A 233 16.63 -0.88 14.79
C GLY A 233 17.58 0.28 14.99
N GLU A 234 17.48 1.03 16.11
CA GLU A 234 18.22 2.28 16.34
C GLU A 234 18.17 3.22 15.12
N ILE A 235 16.97 3.32 14.49
CA ILE A 235 16.78 4.05 13.24
C ILE A 235 16.45 5.50 13.54
N GLU A 236 17.25 6.40 12.99
CA GLU A 236 17.03 7.85 13.04
C GLU A 236 15.68 8.23 12.44
N GLU A 237 15.01 9.22 13.03
CA GLU A 237 13.67 9.65 12.63
C GLU A 237 13.59 10.01 11.14
N GLN A 238 14.55 10.76 10.63
CA GLN A 238 14.57 11.11 9.21
C GLN A 238 14.59 9.88 8.31
N MET A 239 15.34 8.83 8.69
CA MET A 239 15.39 7.57 7.96
C MET A 239 14.06 6.82 8.06
N MET A 240 13.36 6.88 9.20
CA MET A 240 12.02 6.31 9.35
C MET A 240 11.05 6.93 8.33
N TYR A 241 11.00 8.26 8.23
CA TYR A 241 10.16 8.97 7.26
C TYR A 241 10.63 8.84 5.80
N ASN A 242 11.87 8.44 5.56
CA ASN A 242 12.41 8.15 4.22
C ASN A 242 12.23 6.69 3.80
N THR A 243 11.87 5.81 4.74
CA THR A 243 11.72 4.37 4.45
C THR A 243 10.27 3.92 4.53
N TYR A 244 9.54 4.40 5.54
CA TYR A 244 8.21 3.92 5.90
C TYR A 244 7.12 4.97 5.68
N ASN A 245 5.89 4.50 5.59
CA ASN A 245 4.70 5.36 5.46
C ASN A 245 4.33 6.09 6.77
N MET A 246 4.92 5.75 7.89
CA MET A 246 4.73 6.35 9.22
C MET A 246 3.26 6.50 9.64
N GLY A 247 2.37 5.64 9.15
CA GLY A 247 0.94 5.64 9.47
C GLY A 247 0.05 6.31 8.41
N ILE A 248 0.62 6.87 7.35
CA ILE A 248 -0.11 7.49 6.23
C ILE A 248 0.25 6.76 4.93
N GLY A 249 -0.69 6.02 4.37
CA GLY A 249 -0.45 5.27 3.13
C GLY A 249 -0.77 6.04 1.85
N MET A 250 -1.55 7.13 1.95
CA MET A 250 -1.86 7.99 0.81
C MET A 250 -2.06 9.43 1.27
N VAL A 251 -1.63 10.38 0.46
CA VAL A 251 -1.79 11.82 0.71
C VAL A 251 -2.56 12.46 -0.44
N LEU A 252 -3.59 13.22 -0.12
CA LEU A 252 -4.41 13.97 -1.06
C LEU A 252 -4.14 15.46 -0.90
N ALA A 253 -4.21 16.23 -2.00
CA ALA A 253 -4.26 17.68 -1.98
C ALA A 253 -5.63 18.15 -2.49
N VAL A 254 -6.33 18.94 -1.69
CA VAL A 254 -7.64 19.51 -2.01
C VAL A 254 -7.67 21.01 -1.74
N ASN A 255 -8.69 21.73 -2.26
CA ASN A 255 -8.89 23.12 -1.85
C ASN A 255 -9.12 23.22 -0.33
N ALA A 256 -8.69 24.30 0.29
CA ALA A 256 -8.88 24.52 1.72
C ALA A 256 -10.37 24.46 2.14
N GLU A 257 -11.27 24.95 1.31
CA GLU A 257 -12.73 24.92 1.53
C GLU A 257 -13.34 23.50 1.50
N ASP A 258 -12.68 22.55 0.83
CA ASP A 258 -13.13 21.16 0.72
C ASP A 258 -12.52 20.25 1.81
N ALA A 259 -11.59 20.76 2.62
CA ALA A 259 -10.81 19.94 3.56
C ALA A 259 -11.71 19.24 4.61
N ASP A 260 -12.58 20.00 5.28
CA ASP A 260 -13.47 19.43 6.31
C ASP A 260 -14.44 18.39 5.72
N LYS A 261 -15.03 18.69 4.55
CA LYS A 261 -15.90 17.76 3.83
C LYS A 261 -15.17 16.47 3.47
N THR A 262 -13.92 16.61 2.98
CA THR A 262 -13.09 15.44 2.64
C THR A 262 -12.78 14.60 3.86
N MET A 263 -12.44 15.23 4.98
CA MET A 263 -12.20 14.53 6.25
C MET A 263 -13.43 13.80 6.77
N GLU A 264 -14.62 14.35 6.62
CA GLU A 264 -15.88 13.69 7.01
C GLU A 264 -16.14 12.44 6.14
N LEU A 265 -15.95 12.55 4.81
CA LEU A 265 -16.11 11.43 3.89
C LEU A 265 -15.11 10.28 4.15
N LEU A 266 -13.91 10.59 4.65
CA LEU A 266 -12.90 9.58 4.97
C LEU A 266 -13.12 8.90 6.33
N LYS A 267 -13.95 9.48 7.21
CA LYS A 267 -14.31 8.88 8.50
C LYS A 267 -15.52 7.96 8.43
N SER A 268 -16.34 8.06 7.38
CA SER A 268 -17.54 7.25 7.13
C SER A 268 -17.20 5.92 6.47
#